data_3e37947f8274b58688fd3491cacda13c
#
_entry.id   3e37947f8274b58688fd3491cacda13c
#
_cell.length_a   1.000
_cell.length_b   1.000
_cell.length_c   1.000
_cell.angle_alpha   90.00
_cell.angle_beta   90.00
_cell.angle_gamma   90.00
#
_symmetry.space_group_name_H-M   'P 1'
#
loop_
_entity.id
_entity.type
_entity.pdbx_description
1 polymer ?
#
loop_
_entity_poly.entity_id
_entity_poly.type
_entity_poly.pdbx_seq_one_letter_code
_entity_poly.pdbx_strand_id
1 'polypeptide(L)'
;DYDSVRTGISRGVAQMLFFLIPFAMYLIVFARPLNMIYCAGKFDESGVALVSEFLIYLALSLPLYGVVVLMQKSFSALLDMKPYSRYCLYSAIGQAGSVLLFGVVLGYGMPAIALSYVVDYVVLVGCSLWWLRRRLHGLQVKSILHGGFFGLLFGGLGAAAGVGVMWALEHF
;
A
#
# COMPACT_ATOMS: atom_id res chain seq x y z
N ASP A 1 12.73 -13.99 23.80
CA ASP A 1 11.41 -13.60 24.34
C ASP A 1 10.44 -13.39 23.18
N TYR A 2 9.74 -14.47 22.79
CA TYR A 2 8.84 -14.44 21.62
C TYR A 2 7.65 -13.49 21.79
N ASP A 3 7.22 -13.21 23.01
CA ASP A 3 6.11 -12.31 23.29
C ASP A 3 6.46 -10.84 22.99
N SER A 4 7.68 -10.44 23.31
CA SER A 4 8.19 -9.10 22.97
C SER A 4 8.27 -8.90 21.44
N VAL A 5 8.76 -9.91 20.72
CA VAL A 5 8.85 -9.88 19.25
C VAL A 5 7.46 -9.84 18.63
N ARG A 6 6.53 -10.67 19.10
CA ARG A 6 5.14 -10.71 18.66
C ARG A 6 4.43 -9.36 18.84
N THR A 7 4.60 -8.76 20.01
CA THR A 7 4.01 -7.46 20.34
C THR A 7 4.65 -6.35 19.49
N GLY A 8 5.97 -6.38 19.33
CA GLY A 8 6.70 -5.43 18.49
C GLY A 8 6.25 -5.45 17.04
N ILE A 9 6.14 -6.62 16.42
CA ILE A 9 5.66 -6.78 15.04
C ILE A 9 4.22 -6.29 14.91
N SER A 10 3.33 -6.71 15.81
CA SER A 10 1.91 -6.32 15.74
C SER A 10 1.71 -4.82 15.89
N ARG A 11 2.44 -4.18 16.81
CA ARG A 11 2.44 -2.71 16.97
C ARG A 11 3.06 -2.00 15.76
N GLY A 12 4.17 -2.51 15.23
CA GLY A 12 4.82 -1.96 14.05
C GLY A 12 3.90 -1.97 12.83
N VAL A 13 3.21 -3.09 12.58
CA VAL A 13 2.21 -3.17 11.49
C VAL A 13 1.07 -2.17 11.72
N ALA A 14 0.53 -2.09 12.95
CA ALA A 14 -0.53 -1.15 13.27
C ALA A 14 -0.11 0.31 13.05
N GLN A 15 1.10 0.67 13.48
CA GLN A 15 1.66 2.02 13.27
C GLN A 15 1.89 2.33 11.79
N MET A 16 2.45 1.39 11.02
CA MET A 16 2.63 1.56 9.57
C MET A 16 1.29 1.80 8.87
N LEU A 17 0.28 1.01 9.17
CA LEU A 17 -1.05 1.19 8.61
C LEU A 17 -1.66 2.54 9.02
N PHE A 18 -1.53 2.90 10.31
CA PHE A 18 -2.06 4.16 10.83
C PHE A 18 -1.51 5.40 10.11
N PHE A 19 -0.22 5.40 9.75
CA PHE A 19 0.41 6.53 9.04
C PHE A 19 0.26 6.44 7.51
N LEU A 20 0.41 5.24 6.93
CA LEU A 20 0.44 5.10 5.48
C LEU A 20 -0.95 5.13 4.84
N ILE A 21 -2.00 4.72 5.55
CA ILE A 21 -3.37 4.79 5.02
C ILE A 21 -3.81 6.25 4.80
N PRO A 22 -3.71 7.18 5.78
CA PRO A 22 -4.03 8.58 5.55
C PRO A 22 -3.19 9.21 4.43
N PHE A 23 -1.90 8.88 4.38
CA PHE A 23 -1.01 9.36 3.33
C PHE A 23 -1.41 8.86 1.95
N ALA A 24 -1.77 7.57 1.83
CA ALA A 24 -2.28 7.01 0.60
C ALA A 24 -3.60 7.67 0.16
N MET A 25 -4.51 7.89 1.09
CA MET A 25 -5.77 8.59 0.81
C MET A 25 -5.53 10.03 0.33
N TYR A 26 -4.59 10.73 0.96
CA TYR A 26 -4.17 12.05 0.50
C TYR A 26 -3.64 12.00 -0.93
N LEU A 27 -2.73 11.07 -1.25
CA LEU A 27 -2.20 10.92 -2.60
C LEU A 27 -3.28 10.59 -3.63
N ILE A 28 -4.29 9.78 -3.28
CA ILE A 28 -5.41 9.43 -4.16
C ILE A 28 -6.25 10.67 -4.47
N VAL A 29 -6.63 11.42 -3.43
CA VAL A 29 -7.50 12.61 -3.58
C VAL A 29 -6.78 13.73 -4.33
N PHE A 30 -5.50 13.95 -4.04
CA PHE A 30 -4.71 15.03 -4.61
C PHE A 30 -3.84 14.59 -5.81
N ALA A 31 -4.05 13.38 -6.36
CA ALA A 31 -3.26 12.86 -7.48
C ALA A 31 -3.25 13.84 -8.67
N ARG A 32 -4.41 14.33 -9.08
CA ARG A 32 -4.54 15.25 -10.22
C ARG A 32 -3.96 16.63 -9.93
N PRO A 33 -4.31 17.33 -8.84
CA PRO A 33 -3.69 18.61 -8.47
C PRO A 33 -2.17 18.55 -8.35
N LEU A 34 -1.64 17.48 -7.72
CA LEU A 34 -0.19 17.29 -7.58
C LEU A 34 0.50 17.16 -8.93
N ASN A 35 -0.07 16.39 -9.86
CA ASN A 35 0.50 16.22 -11.19
C ASN A 35 0.34 17.47 -12.07
N MET A 36 -0.69 18.27 -11.84
CA MET A 36 -0.87 19.57 -12.55
C MET A 36 0.27 20.56 -12.25
N ILE A 37 0.89 20.50 -11.07
CA ILE A 37 2.05 21.34 -10.72
C ILE A 37 3.23 21.09 -11.68
N TYR A 38 3.36 19.86 -12.18
CA TYR A 38 4.40 19.48 -13.14
C TYR A 38 4.04 19.78 -14.59
N CYS A 39 2.80 20.21 -14.87
CA CYS A 39 2.34 20.58 -16.22
C CYS A 39 2.93 21.88 -16.78
N ALA A 40 3.75 22.59 -16.01
CA ALA A 40 4.41 23.83 -16.45
C ALA A 40 5.48 23.62 -17.56
N GLY A 41 5.34 22.60 -18.40
CA GLY A 41 6.28 22.28 -19.48
C GLY A 41 5.62 21.58 -20.66
N LYS A 42 6.26 20.51 -21.15
CA LYS A 42 5.81 19.70 -22.30
C LYS A 42 4.77 18.61 -21.97
N PHE A 43 4.22 18.57 -20.77
CA PHE A 43 3.22 17.58 -20.37
C PHE A 43 1.84 18.07 -20.82
N ASP A 44 1.21 17.28 -21.71
CA ASP A 44 -0.15 17.49 -22.19
C ASP A 44 -1.18 16.99 -21.12
N GLU A 45 -2.42 17.49 -21.18
CA GLU A 45 -3.50 17.07 -20.27
C GLU A 45 -3.73 15.56 -20.26
N SER A 46 -3.55 14.90 -21.39
CA SER A 46 -3.62 13.45 -21.52
C SER A 46 -2.55 12.73 -20.69
N GLY A 47 -1.34 13.28 -20.64
CA GLY A 47 -0.24 12.78 -19.82
C GLY A 47 -0.52 12.92 -18.32
N VAL A 48 -1.09 14.06 -17.90
CA VAL A 48 -1.50 14.28 -16.50
C VAL A 48 -2.56 13.28 -16.06
N ALA A 49 -3.56 13.03 -16.90
CA ALA A 49 -4.61 12.07 -16.60
C ALA A 49 -4.04 10.66 -16.38
N LEU A 50 -3.17 10.21 -17.29
CA LEU A 50 -2.53 8.90 -17.23
C LEU A 50 -1.64 8.73 -15.97
N VAL A 51 -0.81 9.74 -15.68
CA VAL A 51 0.08 9.69 -14.50
C VAL A 51 -0.73 9.78 -13.20
N SER A 52 -1.81 10.56 -13.18
CA SER A 52 -2.67 10.66 -12.01
C SER A 52 -3.40 9.34 -11.73
N GLU A 53 -3.89 8.68 -12.76
CA GLU A 53 -4.50 7.36 -12.64
C GLU A 53 -3.48 6.31 -12.13
N PHE A 54 -2.28 6.31 -12.69
CA PHE A 54 -1.20 5.44 -12.22
C PHE A 54 -0.86 5.70 -10.75
N LEU A 55 -0.78 6.98 -10.33
CA LEU A 55 -0.50 7.37 -8.96
C LEU A 55 -1.58 6.90 -7.98
N ILE A 56 -2.86 6.93 -8.38
CA ILE A 56 -3.97 6.43 -7.55
C ILE A 56 -3.81 4.95 -7.24
N TYR A 57 -3.54 4.12 -8.24
CA TYR A 57 -3.33 2.68 -8.03
C TYR A 57 -2.05 2.39 -7.25
N LEU A 58 -0.98 3.17 -7.49
CA LEU A 58 0.26 3.04 -6.73
C LEU A 58 0.06 3.44 -5.26
N ALA A 59 -0.68 4.52 -4.99
CA ALA A 59 -1.00 4.96 -3.64
C ALA A 59 -1.83 3.91 -2.88
N LEU A 60 -2.72 3.18 -3.56
CA LEU A 60 -3.47 2.08 -2.97
C LEU A 60 -2.56 0.94 -2.47
N SER A 61 -1.42 0.70 -3.13
CA SER A 61 -0.46 -0.32 -2.72
C SER A 61 0.44 0.11 -1.55
N LEU A 62 0.54 1.42 -1.27
CA LEU A 62 1.48 2.00 -0.33
C LEU A 62 1.36 1.46 1.11
N PRO A 63 0.16 1.30 1.72
CA PRO A 63 0.04 0.72 3.05
C PRO A 63 0.53 -0.72 3.11
N LEU A 64 0.28 -1.50 2.07
CA LEU A 64 0.75 -2.89 1.97
C LEU A 64 2.27 -2.93 1.82
N TYR A 65 2.85 -2.05 1.02
CA TYR A 65 4.30 -1.92 0.89
C TYR A 65 4.99 -1.63 2.23
N GLY A 66 4.44 -0.73 3.04
CA GLY A 66 4.96 -0.47 4.39
C GLY A 66 4.98 -1.73 5.26
N VAL A 67 3.90 -2.53 5.21
CA VAL A 67 3.85 -3.81 5.92
C VAL A 67 4.88 -4.79 5.37
N VAL A 68 5.08 -4.87 4.05
CA VAL A 68 6.11 -5.72 3.42
C VAL A 68 7.51 -5.38 3.95
N VAL A 69 7.87 -4.10 4.01
CA VAL A 69 9.17 -3.65 4.53
C VAL A 69 9.34 -4.08 5.99
N LEU A 70 8.30 -3.97 6.82
CA LEU A 70 8.35 -4.41 8.20
C LEU A 70 8.47 -5.93 8.31
N MET A 71 7.77 -6.69 7.46
CA MET A 71 7.89 -8.15 7.40
C MET A 71 9.31 -8.56 7.04
N GLN A 72 9.92 -7.96 6.02
CA GLN A 72 11.30 -8.22 5.64
C GLN A 72 12.26 -8.02 6.82
N LYS A 73 12.12 -6.91 7.55
CA LYS A 73 12.93 -6.65 8.74
C LYS A 73 12.67 -7.66 9.86
N SER A 74 11.44 -8.10 10.04
CA SER A 74 11.05 -9.10 11.03
C SER A 74 11.68 -10.47 10.75
N PHE A 75 11.66 -10.92 9.49
CA PHE A 75 12.33 -12.16 9.09
C PHE A 75 13.85 -12.08 9.22
N SER A 76 14.44 -10.92 8.91
CA SER A 76 15.86 -10.65 9.10
C SER A 76 16.24 -10.73 10.60
N ALA A 77 15.44 -10.13 11.48
CA ALA A 77 15.67 -10.16 12.93
C ALA A 77 15.54 -11.56 13.51
N LEU A 78 14.67 -12.41 12.95
CA LEU A 78 14.52 -13.83 13.32
C LEU A 78 15.60 -14.74 12.71
N LEU A 79 16.53 -14.19 11.91
CA LEU A 79 17.59 -14.92 11.19
C LEU A 79 17.05 -16.07 10.32
N ASP A 80 15.80 -15.99 9.89
CA ASP A 80 15.14 -17.02 9.08
C ASP A 80 14.57 -16.41 7.78
N MET A 81 15.48 -16.08 6.86
CA MET A 81 15.11 -15.46 5.57
C MET A 81 14.65 -16.48 4.51
N LYS A 82 14.85 -17.80 4.72
CA LYS A 82 14.49 -18.81 3.73
C LYS A 82 13.00 -18.83 3.36
N PRO A 83 12.04 -18.81 4.31
CA PRO A 83 10.63 -18.76 3.96
C PRO A 83 10.26 -17.44 3.28
N TYR A 84 10.82 -16.32 3.73
CA TYR A 84 10.57 -15.02 3.11
C TYR A 84 10.97 -15.00 1.63
N SER A 85 12.16 -15.50 1.28
CA SER A 85 12.63 -15.59 -0.11
C SER A 85 11.68 -16.42 -0.99
N ARG A 86 11.11 -17.52 -0.47
CA ARG A 86 10.10 -18.31 -1.18
C ARG A 86 8.81 -17.53 -1.43
N TYR A 87 8.37 -16.77 -0.44
CA TYR A 87 7.17 -15.93 -0.56
C TYR A 87 7.37 -14.80 -1.56
N CYS A 88 8.58 -14.20 -1.62
CA CYS A 88 8.94 -13.25 -2.66
C CYS A 88 8.86 -13.88 -4.06
N LEU A 89 9.28 -15.14 -4.22
CA LEU A 89 9.16 -15.84 -5.50
C LEU A 89 7.68 -16.06 -5.88
N TYR A 90 6.85 -16.49 -4.93
CA TYR A 90 5.41 -16.70 -5.17
C TYR A 90 4.70 -15.39 -5.50
N SER A 91 5.02 -14.31 -4.80
CA SER A 91 4.45 -13.00 -5.07
C SER A 91 4.87 -12.46 -6.43
N ALA A 92 6.15 -12.64 -6.82
CA ALA A 92 6.63 -12.24 -8.13
C ALA A 92 5.94 -13.00 -9.29
N ILE A 93 5.69 -14.30 -9.13
CA ILE A 93 4.91 -15.09 -10.11
C ILE A 93 3.46 -14.56 -10.17
N GLY A 94 2.85 -14.29 -9.01
CA GLY A 94 1.52 -13.70 -8.92
C GLY A 94 1.44 -12.32 -9.59
N GLN A 95 2.45 -11.48 -9.37
CA GLN A 95 2.58 -10.17 -10.01
C GLN A 95 2.67 -10.29 -11.53
N ALA A 96 3.57 -11.15 -12.04
CA ALA A 96 3.71 -11.38 -13.48
C ALA A 96 2.39 -11.87 -14.11
N GLY A 97 1.71 -12.82 -13.47
CA GLY A 97 0.39 -13.28 -13.89
C GLY A 97 -0.66 -12.17 -13.88
N SER A 98 -0.64 -11.31 -12.87
CA SER A 98 -1.57 -10.17 -12.76
C SER A 98 -1.33 -9.12 -13.83
N VAL A 99 -0.05 -8.82 -14.18
CA VAL A 99 0.28 -7.90 -15.29
C VAL A 99 -0.27 -8.44 -16.60
N LEU A 100 -0.11 -9.73 -16.88
CA LEU A 100 -0.65 -10.34 -18.08
C LEU A 100 -2.18 -10.32 -18.07
N LEU A 101 -2.82 -10.65 -16.96
CA LEU A 101 -4.26 -10.66 -16.84
C LEU A 101 -4.86 -9.25 -17.00
N PHE A 102 -4.38 -8.28 -16.24
CA PHE A 102 -4.92 -6.92 -16.27
C PHE A 102 -4.47 -6.14 -17.51
N GLY A 103 -3.23 -6.32 -17.94
CA GLY A 103 -2.67 -5.59 -19.09
C GLY A 103 -3.15 -6.13 -20.43
N VAL A 104 -3.09 -7.46 -20.63
CA VAL A 104 -3.38 -8.10 -21.92
C VAL A 104 -4.84 -8.51 -22.03
N VAL A 105 -5.37 -9.21 -21.02
CA VAL A 105 -6.75 -9.77 -21.10
C VAL A 105 -7.81 -8.71 -20.85
N LEU A 106 -7.63 -7.86 -19.83
CA LEU A 106 -8.58 -6.81 -19.47
C LEU A 106 -8.29 -5.47 -20.16
N GLY A 107 -7.11 -5.28 -20.77
CA GLY A 107 -6.78 -4.10 -21.55
C GLY A 107 -6.63 -2.80 -20.75
N TYR A 108 -6.32 -2.89 -19.43
CA TYR A 108 -6.15 -1.69 -18.59
C TYR A 108 -4.90 -0.86 -18.92
N GLY A 109 -4.01 -1.34 -19.78
CA GLY A 109 -2.82 -0.59 -20.17
C GLY A 109 -1.85 -0.34 -19.02
N MET A 110 -1.36 0.91 -18.90
CA MET A 110 -0.40 1.30 -17.85
C MET A 110 -0.89 1.10 -16.40
N PRO A 111 -2.15 1.38 -16.03
CA PRO A 111 -2.65 1.12 -14.68
C PRO A 111 -2.56 -0.34 -14.23
N ALA A 112 -2.53 -1.29 -15.18
CA ALA A 112 -2.36 -2.72 -14.89
C ALA A 112 -1.07 -3.01 -14.11
N ILE A 113 0.00 -2.27 -14.40
CA ILE A 113 1.30 -2.41 -13.72
C ILE A 113 1.16 -2.00 -12.26
N ALA A 114 0.55 -0.85 -11.99
CA ALA A 114 0.35 -0.37 -10.61
C ALA A 114 -0.60 -1.28 -9.81
N LEU A 115 -1.66 -1.79 -10.44
CA LEU A 115 -2.60 -2.71 -9.81
C LEU A 115 -1.94 -4.07 -9.50
N SER A 116 -1.01 -4.54 -10.35
CA SER A 116 -0.27 -5.77 -10.10
C SER A 116 0.60 -5.71 -8.83
N TYR A 117 1.11 -4.53 -8.45
CA TYR A 117 1.82 -4.35 -7.18
C TYR A 117 0.90 -4.58 -5.97
N VAL A 118 -0.37 -4.22 -6.06
CA VAL A 118 -1.34 -4.53 -4.99
C VAL A 118 -1.45 -6.04 -4.80
N VAL A 119 -1.55 -6.80 -5.89
CA VAL A 119 -1.60 -8.27 -5.85
C VAL A 119 -0.32 -8.84 -5.26
N ASP A 120 0.85 -8.38 -5.72
CA ASP A 120 2.15 -8.78 -5.19
C ASP A 120 2.23 -8.61 -3.67
N TYR A 121 1.92 -7.41 -3.18
CA TYR A 121 2.00 -7.12 -1.75
C TYR A 121 0.94 -7.85 -0.93
N VAL A 122 -0.26 -8.06 -1.46
CA VAL A 122 -1.30 -8.86 -0.77
C VAL A 122 -0.83 -10.29 -0.58
N VAL A 123 -0.26 -10.91 -1.61
CA VAL A 123 0.27 -12.27 -1.54
C VAL A 123 1.43 -12.35 -0.56
N LEU A 124 2.40 -11.42 -0.68
CA LEU A 124 3.59 -11.42 0.17
C LEU A 124 3.26 -11.16 1.64
N VAL A 125 2.40 -10.18 1.93
CA VAL A 125 1.93 -9.88 3.30
C VAL A 125 1.13 -11.05 3.85
N GLY A 126 0.21 -11.61 3.07
CA GLY A 126 -0.63 -12.73 3.50
C GLY A 126 0.20 -13.97 3.88
N CYS A 127 1.12 -14.38 3.00
CA CYS A 127 2.02 -15.50 3.27
C CYS A 127 2.93 -15.24 4.47
N SER A 128 3.50 -14.02 4.57
CA SER A 128 4.41 -13.65 5.66
C SER A 128 3.70 -13.59 7.01
N LEU A 129 2.51 -12.98 7.07
CA LEU A 129 1.71 -12.94 8.30
C LEU A 129 1.23 -14.33 8.72
N TRP A 130 0.84 -15.18 7.77
CA TRP A 130 0.44 -16.54 8.04
C TRP A 130 1.59 -17.35 8.69
N TRP A 131 2.80 -17.25 8.13
CA TRP A 131 3.97 -17.91 8.66
C TRP A 131 4.35 -17.36 10.05
N LEU A 132 4.40 -16.04 10.22
CA LEU A 132 4.69 -15.41 11.51
C LEU A 132 3.66 -15.78 12.56
N ARG A 133 2.37 -15.82 12.21
CA ARG A 133 1.31 -16.26 13.12
C ARG A 133 1.52 -17.69 13.60
N ARG A 134 1.98 -18.58 12.73
CA ARG A 134 2.33 -19.97 13.12
C ARG A 134 3.57 -20.03 13.98
N ARG A 135 4.60 -19.28 13.63
CA ARG A 135 5.90 -19.30 14.33
C ARG A 135 5.86 -18.68 15.72
N LEU A 136 5.09 -17.61 15.89
CA LEU A 136 4.96 -16.83 17.12
C LEU A 136 3.72 -17.21 17.95
N HIS A 137 3.09 -18.34 17.65
CA HIS A 137 1.87 -18.83 18.35
C HIS A 137 0.73 -17.79 18.43
N GLY A 138 0.60 -16.95 17.40
CA GLY A 138 -0.43 -15.92 17.23
C GLY A 138 0.15 -14.52 17.10
N LEU A 139 -0.60 -13.64 16.42
CA LEU A 139 -0.34 -12.21 16.33
C LEU A 139 -1.51 -11.45 16.95
N GLN A 140 -1.26 -10.24 17.43
CA GLN A 140 -2.31 -9.38 17.98
C GLN A 140 -3.11 -8.73 16.84
N VAL A 141 -3.92 -9.53 16.15
CA VAL A 141 -4.72 -9.09 14.98
C VAL A 141 -5.62 -7.90 15.34
N LYS A 142 -6.14 -7.85 16.58
CA LYS A 142 -6.95 -6.72 17.05
C LYS A 142 -6.18 -5.39 16.99
N SER A 143 -4.91 -5.38 17.35
CA SER A 143 -4.06 -4.18 17.28
C SER A 143 -3.85 -3.71 15.85
N ILE A 144 -3.63 -4.66 14.92
CA ILE A 144 -3.45 -4.38 13.49
C ILE A 144 -4.72 -3.79 12.89
N LEU A 145 -5.87 -4.42 13.15
CA LEU A 145 -7.18 -3.93 12.68
C LEU A 145 -7.51 -2.54 13.25
N HIS A 146 -7.19 -2.32 14.52
CA HIS A 146 -7.40 -1.03 15.18
C HIS A 146 -6.56 0.07 14.51
N GLY A 147 -5.27 -0.17 14.26
CA GLY A 147 -4.40 0.75 13.53
C GLY A 147 -4.91 1.07 12.13
N GLY A 148 -5.34 0.04 11.38
CA GLY A 148 -5.94 0.20 10.06
C GLY A 148 -7.24 1.01 10.08
N PHE A 149 -8.14 0.72 11.02
CA PHE A 149 -9.43 1.42 11.16
C PHE A 149 -9.25 2.90 11.49
N PHE A 150 -8.40 3.22 12.48
CA PHE A 150 -8.11 4.63 12.79
C PHE A 150 -7.38 5.34 11.65
N GLY A 151 -6.48 4.64 10.93
CA GLY A 151 -5.85 5.17 9.73
C GLY A 151 -6.89 5.56 8.67
N LEU A 152 -7.89 4.70 8.41
CA LEU A 152 -8.99 5.00 7.49
C LEU A 152 -9.85 6.17 7.97
N LEU A 153 -10.18 6.23 9.26
CA LEU A 153 -10.98 7.30 9.85
C LEU A 153 -10.28 8.66 9.70
N PHE A 154 -9.04 8.76 10.16
CA PHE A 154 -8.28 10.01 10.08
C PHE A 154 -7.93 10.39 8.64
N GLY A 155 -7.60 9.38 7.80
CA GLY A 155 -7.36 9.60 6.37
C GLY A 155 -8.60 10.11 5.66
N GLY A 156 -9.77 9.54 5.95
CA GLY A 156 -11.06 9.98 5.38
C GLY A 156 -11.42 11.40 5.80
N LEU A 157 -11.28 11.73 7.08
CA LEU A 157 -11.52 13.09 7.58
C LEU A 157 -10.53 14.10 6.98
N GLY A 158 -9.26 13.77 6.90
CA GLY A 158 -8.24 14.63 6.29
C GLY A 158 -8.47 14.85 4.81
N ALA A 159 -8.80 13.79 4.06
CA ALA A 159 -9.13 13.87 2.65
C ALA A 159 -10.39 14.73 2.40
N ALA A 160 -11.44 14.53 3.19
CA ALA A 160 -12.67 15.31 3.10
C ALA A 160 -12.43 16.80 3.40
N ALA A 161 -11.63 17.11 4.43
CA ALA A 161 -11.25 18.49 4.75
C ALA A 161 -10.43 19.12 3.60
N GLY A 162 -9.51 18.38 3.00
CA GLY A 162 -8.71 18.84 1.87
C GLY A 162 -9.54 19.13 0.63
N VAL A 163 -10.51 18.25 0.29
CA VAL A 163 -11.47 18.50 -0.80
C VAL A 163 -12.32 19.73 -0.49
N GLY A 164 -12.78 19.91 0.75
CA GLY A 164 -13.53 21.09 1.17
C GLY A 164 -12.77 22.39 0.97
N VAL A 165 -11.48 22.41 1.33
CA VAL A 165 -10.60 23.58 1.11
C VAL A 165 -10.41 23.85 -0.40
N MET A 166 -10.19 22.83 -1.21
CA MET A 166 -10.07 23.00 -2.67
C MET A 166 -11.36 23.57 -3.26
N TRP A 167 -12.50 23.01 -2.87
CA TRP A 167 -13.80 23.52 -3.33
C TRP A 167 -14.02 24.98 -2.95
N ALA A 168 -13.63 25.36 -1.73
CA ALA A 168 -13.72 26.75 -1.29
C ALA A 168 -12.82 27.67 -2.10
N LEU A 169 -11.58 27.26 -2.43
CA LEU A 169 -10.65 28.05 -3.24
C LEU A 169 -11.06 28.20 -4.72
N GLU A 170 -11.86 27.27 -5.25
CA GLU A 170 -12.40 27.36 -6.60
C GLU A 170 -13.62 28.29 -6.70
N HIS A 171 -14.29 28.58 -5.58
CA HIS A 171 -15.51 29.40 -5.53
C HIS A 171 -15.32 30.80 -4.96
N PHE A 172 -14.10 31.14 -4.51
CA PHE A 172 -13.67 32.48 -4.09
C PHE A 172 -12.61 33.06 -5.04
#